data_33856aa3b41fc51a4b08be809c8b4f4d
#
_entry.id   33856aa3b41fc51a4b08be809c8b4f4d
#
_cell.length_a   1.000
_cell.length_b   1.000
_cell.length_c   1.000
_cell.angle_alpha   90.00
_cell.angle_beta   90.00
_cell.angle_gamma   90.00
#
_symmetry.space_group_name_H-M   'P 1'
#
loop_
_entity.id
_entity.type
_entity.pdbx_description
1 polymer ?
#
loop_
_entity_poly.entity_id
_entity_poly.type
_entity_poly.pdbx_seq_one_letter_code
_entity_poly.pdbx_strand_id
1 'polypeptide(L)'
;LFNLALRTAYAYNSDGYGRGSGWRIVLAPVVGIFDALLFRKVRQAFGGHLEFFVGGGALLDAELQRFFYAIGIPMFQGYGLSEATPVISTNSPKHHWHRFGSSGKILIPLDLKILDEEGREVPRGQKGEIVVRGENVMAGYWKNPGATAETVRDGWLHTGDMGYVSEDDFLYVLGRFKSLLIAS
;
A
#
# COMPACT_ATOMS: atom_id res chain seq x y z
N LEU A 1 22.23 -0.68 21.04
CA LEU A 1 20.95 -0.63 21.75
C LEU A 1 19.80 -0.37 20.78
N PHE A 2 19.86 0.69 19.92
CA PHE A 2 18.79 1.05 18.99
C PHE A 2 18.45 -0.09 17.99
N ASN A 3 19.45 -0.74 17.40
CA ASN A 3 19.25 -1.87 16.51
C ASN A 3 18.58 -3.08 17.21
N LEU A 4 18.90 -3.31 18.49
CA LEU A 4 18.23 -4.35 19.28
C LEU A 4 16.77 -3.99 19.49
N ALA A 5 16.48 -2.75 19.86
CA ALA A 5 15.12 -2.26 20.03
C ALA A 5 14.28 -2.40 18.77
N LEU A 6 14.82 -2.03 17.58
CA LEU A 6 14.15 -2.21 16.30
C LEU A 6 13.87 -3.68 15.98
N ARG A 7 14.86 -4.57 16.14
CA ARG A 7 14.66 -6.01 15.92
C ARG A 7 13.56 -6.59 16.82
N THR A 8 13.53 -6.18 18.09
CA THR A 8 12.49 -6.59 19.02
C THR A 8 11.11 -6.07 18.60
N ALA A 9 11.02 -4.80 18.19
CA ALA A 9 9.78 -4.22 17.70
C ALA A 9 9.31 -4.85 16.38
N TYR A 10 10.23 -5.22 15.48
CA TYR A 10 9.90 -5.95 14.25
C TYR A 10 9.34 -7.35 14.56
N ALA A 11 9.96 -8.09 15.49
CA ALA A 11 9.44 -9.38 15.92
C ALA A 11 8.08 -9.24 16.60
N TYR A 12 7.85 -8.17 17.35
CA TYR A 12 6.57 -7.86 18.01
C TYR A 12 5.46 -7.53 17.01
N ASN A 13 5.75 -6.78 15.95
CA ASN A 13 4.78 -6.30 14.96
C ASN A 13 4.58 -7.29 13.80
N SER A 14 5.53 -8.19 13.54
CA SER A 14 5.51 -9.13 12.41
C SER A 14 5.32 -8.44 11.06
N ASP A 15 4.32 -8.84 10.26
CA ASP A 15 4.07 -8.42 8.88
C ASP A 15 3.08 -7.27 8.74
N GLY A 16 2.61 -6.72 9.86
CA GLY A 16 1.72 -5.56 9.81
C GLY A 16 0.73 -5.48 10.97
N TYR A 17 -0.20 -4.58 10.83
CA TYR A 17 -1.14 -4.21 11.88
C TYR A 17 -2.04 -5.39 12.31
N GLY A 18 -1.98 -5.73 13.60
CA GLY A 18 -2.80 -6.78 14.21
C GLY A 18 -2.31 -8.20 14.00
N ARG A 19 -1.21 -8.40 13.28
CA ARG A 19 -0.56 -9.69 13.10
C ARG A 19 0.80 -9.71 13.77
N GLY A 20 0.82 -9.84 15.08
CA GLY A 20 2.03 -10.13 15.83
C GLY A 20 2.26 -11.65 15.93
N SER A 21 3.51 -12.07 16.16
CA SER A 21 3.85 -13.43 16.50
C SER A 21 3.21 -13.83 17.84
N GLY A 22 3.06 -15.15 18.12
CA GLY A 22 2.62 -15.64 19.42
C GLY A 22 3.49 -15.19 20.60
N TRP A 23 4.71 -14.71 20.33
CA TRP A 23 5.63 -14.10 21.28
C TRP A 23 5.27 -12.68 21.69
N ARG A 24 4.21 -12.11 21.11
CA ARG A 24 3.81 -10.73 21.34
C ARG A 24 3.60 -10.40 22.83
N ILE A 25 2.98 -11.32 23.59
CA ILE A 25 2.75 -11.13 25.02
C ILE A 25 4.09 -11.05 25.78
N VAL A 26 5.06 -11.88 25.40
CA VAL A 26 6.38 -11.92 26.04
C VAL A 26 7.22 -10.70 25.67
N LEU A 27 7.12 -10.22 24.44
CA LEU A 27 7.88 -9.08 23.94
C LEU A 27 7.30 -7.72 24.34
N ALA A 28 6.02 -7.64 24.70
CA ALA A 28 5.35 -6.39 25.02
C ALA A 28 6.05 -5.56 26.12
N PRO A 29 6.48 -6.12 27.25
CA PRO A 29 7.20 -5.35 28.28
C PRO A 29 8.53 -4.79 27.78
N VAL A 30 9.27 -5.58 27.00
CA VAL A 30 10.57 -5.17 26.44
C VAL A 30 10.41 -4.06 25.42
N VAL A 31 9.41 -4.17 24.53
CA VAL A 31 9.07 -3.12 23.57
C VAL A 31 8.64 -1.85 24.31
N GLY A 32 7.86 -1.96 25.40
CA GLY A 32 7.46 -0.82 26.23
C GLY A 32 8.65 -0.08 26.85
N ILE A 33 9.68 -0.80 27.30
CA ILE A 33 10.92 -0.20 27.81
C ILE A 33 11.67 0.54 26.68
N PHE A 34 11.82 -0.10 25.52
CA PHE A 34 12.47 0.53 24.36
C PHE A 34 11.68 1.73 23.84
N ASP A 35 10.36 1.66 23.89
CA ASP A 35 9.50 2.80 23.55
C ASP A 35 9.79 4.00 24.43
N ALA A 36 9.76 3.82 25.75
CA ALA A 36 9.99 4.88 26.70
C ALA A 36 11.41 5.50 26.60
N LEU A 37 12.43 4.66 26.37
CA LEU A 37 13.83 5.10 26.36
C LEU A 37 14.27 5.69 25.00
N LEU A 38 13.74 5.16 23.88
CA LEU A 38 14.26 5.44 22.54
C LEU A 38 13.18 5.97 21.60
N PHE A 39 12.09 5.21 21.36
CA PHE A 39 11.14 5.55 20.31
C PHE A 39 10.34 6.81 20.61
N ARG A 40 10.00 7.03 21.87
CA ARG A 40 9.35 8.26 22.31
C ARG A 40 10.19 9.51 21.99
N LYS A 41 11.51 9.44 22.09
CA LYS A 41 12.39 10.57 21.73
C LYS A 41 12.37 10.85 20.23
N VAL A 42 12.32 9.78 19.41
CA VAL A 42 12.18 9.93 17.97
C VAL A 42 10.84 10.59 17.63
N ARG A 43 9.74 10.13 18.24
CA ARG A 43 8.42 10.75 18.05
C ARG A 43 8.38 12.22 18.47
N GLN A 44 9.09 12.59 19.53
CA GLN A 44 9.20 13.99 19.97
C GLN A 44 9.88 14.88 18.93
N ALA A 45 10.83 14.36 18.13
CA ALA A 45 11.43 15.10 17.02
C ALA A 45 10.42 15.43 15.91
N PHE A 46 9.32 14.66 15.81
CA PHE A 46 8.16 14.95 14.93
C PHE A 46 7.06 15.75 15.65
N GLY A 47 7.36 16.42 16.76
CA GLY A 47 6.41 17.23 17.53
C GLY A 47 5.61 16.48 18.58
N GLY A 48 5.74 15.15 18.68
CA GLY A 48 5.11 14.31 19.73
C GLY A 48 3.61 14.03 19.57
N HIS A 49 2.96 14.66 18.58
CA HIS A 49 1.51 14.55 18.35
C HIS A 49 1.17 13.86 17.02
N LEU A 50 2.17 13.49 16.22
CA LEU A 50 1.96 12.82 14.95
C LEU A 50 1.52 11.37 15.20
N GLU A 51 0.35 11.01 14.75
CA GLU A 51 -0.24 9.67 14.94
C GLU A 51 0.16 8.72 13.79
N PHE A 52 0.17 9.21 12.55
CA PHE A 52 0.53 8.42 11.37
C PHE A 52 0.90 9.32 10.18
N PHE A 53 1.55 8.74 9.18
CA PHE A 53 1.73 9.33 7.86
C PHE A 53 0.80 8.67 6.85
N VAL A 54 0.43 9.42 5.82
CA VAL A 54 -0.22 8.89 4.61
C VAL A 54 0.70 9.17 3.43
N GLY A 55 1.04 8.13 2.71
CA GLY A 55 1.85 8.19 1.49
C GLY A 55 1.05 7.81 0.26
N GLY A 56 1.27 8.50 -0.86
CA GLY A 56 0.68 8.21 -2.15
C GLY A 56 1.50 8.81 -3.28
N GLY A 57 1.19 8.43 -4.53
CA GLY A 57 1.87 8.94 -5.72
C GLY A 57 3.22 8.32 -6.04
N ALA A 58 3.83 7.57 -5.12
CA ALA A 58 5.04 6.78 -5.33
C ALA A 58 5.01 5.53 -4.46
N LEU A 59 5.75 4.50 -4.87
CA LEU A 59 5.93 3.30 -4.06
C LEU A 59 6.78 3.62 -2.84
N LEU A 60 6.30 3.25 -1.67
CA LEU A 60 7.00 3.41 -0.41
C LEU A 60 7.71 2.11 -0.04
N ASP A 61 8.99 2.21 0.30
CA ASP A 61 9.79 1.07 0.72
C ASP A 61 9.19 0.36 1.94
N ALA A 62 9.08 -0.97 1.88
CA ALA A 62 8.45 -1.77 2.93
C ALA A 62 9.25 -1.74 4.25
N GLU A 63 10.58 -1.66 4.19
CA GLU A 63 11.43 -1.56 5.39
C GLU A 63 11.26 -0.19 6.06
N LEU A 64 11.08 0.87 5.28
CA LEU A 64 10.75 2.19 5.81
C LEU A 64 9.37 2.18 6.52
N GLN A 65 8.38 1.52 5.94
CA GLN A 65 7.07 1.33 6.59
C GLN A 65 7.22 0.57 7.91
N ARG A 66 7.99 -0.52 7.93
CA ARG A 66 8.30 -1.31 9.14
C ARG A 66 8.97 -0.48 10.22
N PHE A 67 9.95 0.33 9.81
CA PHE A 67 10.66 1.23 10.73
C PHE A 67 9.70 2.21 11.41
N PHE A 68 8.92 2.94 10.63
CA PHE A 68 7.98 3.92 11.18
C PHE A 68 6.87 3.26 12.02
N TYR A 69 6.44 2.06 11.63
CA TYR A 69 5.50 1.29 12.43
C TYR A 69 6.11 0.88 13.78
N ALA A 70 7.37 0.44 13.80
CA ALA A 70 8.09 0.02 15.00
C ALA A 70 8.28 1.17 16.01
N ILE A 71 8.50 2.39 15.52
CA ILE A 71 8.65 3.57 16.39
C ILE A 71 7.31 4.22 16.79
N GLY A 72 6.19 3.64 16.37
CA GLY A 72 4.85 4.07 16.76
C GLY A 72 4.27 5.25 15.97
N ILE A 73 4.78 5.53 14.76
CA ILE A 73 4.22 6.48 13.80
C ILE A 73 4.03 5.75 12.47
N PRO A 74 3.02 4.89 12.32
CA PRO A 74 2.85 4.08 11.11
C PRO A 74 2.69 4.92 9.85
N MET A 75 3.18 4.40 8.72
CA MET A 75 2.97 4.97 7.39
C MET A 75 1.97 4.11 6.63
N PHE A 76 0.86 4.71 6.23
CA PHE A 76 -0.18 4.06 5.43
C PHE A 76 -0.02 4.49 3.97
N GLN A 77 0.24 3.53 3.10
CA GLN A 77 0.29 3.78 1.68
C GLN A 77 -1.08 3.61 1.05
N GLY A 78 -1.45 4.56 0.17
CA GLY A 78 -2.54 4.43 -0.77
C GLY A 78 -2.02 4.41 -2.21
N TYR A 79 -2.86 3.93 -3.12
CA TYR A 79 -2.65 3.95 -4.56
C TYR A 79 -3.81 4.62 -5.25
N GLY A 80 -3.47 5.39 -6.26
CA GLY A 80 -4.43 6.04 -7.12
C GLY A 80 -3.76 6.93 -8.16
N LEU A 81 -4.57 7.48 -9.03
CA LEU A 81 -4.16 8.35 -10.13
C LEU A 81 -5.27 9.36 -10.42
N SER A 82 -4.93 10.45 -11.09
CA SER A 82 -5.88 11.53 -11.40
C SER A 82 -7.08 11.05 -12.17
N GLU A 83 -6.89 10.07 -13.05
CA GLU A 83 -7.90 9.42 -13.87
C GLU A 83 -8.92 8.60 -13.07
N ALA A 84 -8.63 8.31 -11.79
CA ALA A 84 -9.50 7.57 -10.87
C ALA A 84 -9.90 8.38 -9.62
N THR A 85 -9.82 9.67 -9.63
CA THR A 85 -10.34 10.75 -8.74
C THR A 85 -10.21 10.50 -7.24
N PRO A 86 -9.05 10.54 -6.62
CA PRO A 86 -7.77 10.04 -7.10
C PRO A 86 -7.43 8.66 -6.53
N VAL A 87 -8.20 8.10 -5.56
CA VAL A 87 -7.81 6.94 -4.74
C VAL A 87 -8.51 5.67 -5.18
N ILE A 88 -7.73 4.63 -5.47
CA ILE A 88 -8.17 3.28 -5.82
C ILE A 88 -8.12 2.35 -4.61
N SER A 89 -7.00 2.38 -3.86
CA SER A 89 -6.82 1.55 -2.67
C SER A 89 -6.08 2.30 -1.57
N THR A 90 -6.26 1.87 -0.33
CA THR A 90 -5.54 2.44 0.81
C THR A 90 -5.37 1.43 1.94
N ASN A 91 -4.24 1.52 2.63
CA ASN A 91 -4.09 0.96 3.96
C ASN A 91 -4.84 1.82 4.97
N SER A 92 -5.29 1.21 6.07
CA SER A 92 -6.02 1.91 7.12
C SER A 92 -5.53 1.47 8.51
N PRO A 93 -5.45 2.38 9.49
CA PRO A 93 -5.20 2.03 10.88
C PRO A 93 -6.37 1.27 11.52
N LYS A 94 -7.57 1.37 10.92
CA LYS A 94 -8.78 0.71 11.39
C LYS A 94 -8.89 -0.70 10.79
N HIS A 95 -9.48 -1.62 11.55
CA HIS A 95 -9.92 -2.94 11.08
C HIS A 95 -8.81 -3.87 10.56
N HIS A 96 -7.56 -3.70 10.98
CA HIS A 96 -6.43 -4.52 10.53
C HIS A 96 -6.22 -4.49 9.00
N TRP A 97 -6.52 -3.36 8.36
CA TRP A 97 -6.37 -3.14 6.92
C TRP A 97 -5.00 -2.54 6.60
N HIS A 98 -3.95 -3.24 7.00
CA HIS A 98 -2.59 -2.83 6.75
C HIS A 98 -1.69 -4.03 6.47
N ARG A 99 -0.88 -3.91 5.40
CA ARG A 99 0.21 -4.82 5.06
C ARG A 99 1.38 -4.01 4.56
N PHE A 100 2.58 -4.31 5.08
CA PHE A 100 3.80 -3.68 4.59
C PHE A 100 4.02 -4.00 3.11
N GLY A 101 4.42 -2.99 2.34
CA GLY A 101 4.63 -3.09 0.90
C GLY A 101 3.36 -3.10 0.05
N SER A 102 2.16 -3.22 0.65
CA SER A 102 0.91 -3.12 -0.09
C SER A 102 0.44 -1.68 -0.19
N SER A 103 -0.40 -1.41 -1.19
CA SER A 103 -1.17 -0.18 -1.33
C SER A 103 -2.55 -0.25 -0.65
N GLY A 104 -2.77 -1.30 0.15
CA GLY A 104 -3.99 -1.48 0.92
C GLY A 104 -5.11 -2.20 0.19
N LYS A 105 -6.32 -2.11 0.73
CA LYS A 105 -7.52 -2.71 0.14
C LYS A 105 -8.20 -1.73 -0.80
N ILE A 106 -8.89 -2.30 -1.79
CA ILE A 106 -9.65 -1.55 -2.79
C ILE A 106 -10.81 -0.84 -2.10
N LEU A 107 -11.04 0.41 -2.47
CA LEU A 107 -12.17 1.20 -1.97
C LEU A 107 -13.47 0.77 -2.67
N ILE A 108 -14.53 0.66 -1.90
CA ILE A 108 -15.88 0.38 -2.40
C ILE A 108 -16.58 1.73 -2.67
N PRO A 109 -17.30 1.89 -3.80
CA PRO A 109 -17.71 0.91 -4.82
C PRO A 109 -16.85 0.97 -6.08
N LEU A 110 -15.75 0.24 -6.12
CA LEU A 110 -14.85 0.20 -7.27
C LEU A 110 -14.57 -1.25 -7.64
N ASP A 111 -14.73 -1.58 -8.93
CA ASP A 111 -14.30 -2.86 -9.48
C ASP A 111 -12.83 -2.78 -9.88
N LEU A 112 -12.05 -3.81 -9.58
CA LEU A 112 -10.65 -3.93 -9.98
C LEU A 112 -10.40 -5.33 -10.54
N LYS A 113 -9.60 -5.39 -11.61
CA LYS A 113 -9.08 -6.60 -12.21
C LYS A 113 -7.59 -6.47 -12.44
N ILE A 114 -6.93 -7.61 -12.51
CA ILE A 114 -5.55 -7.72 -12.97
C ILE A 114 -5.57 -8.49 -14.30
N LEU A 115 -5.01 -7.89 -15.34
CA LEU A 115 -5.02 -8.46 -16.69
C LEU A 115 -3.62 -8.86 -17.14
N ASP A 116 -3.51 -10.00 -17.82
CA ASP A 116 -2.27 -10.40 -18.52
C ASP A 116 -2.05 -9.57 -19.81
N GLU A 117 -0.99 -9.88 -20.54
CA GLU A 117 -0.64 -9.19 -21.79
C GLU A 117 -1.66 -9.41 -22.91
N GLU A 118 -2.41 -10.51 -22.85
CA GLU A 118 -3.50 -10.83 -23.76
C GLU A 118 -4.86 -10.23 -23.34
N GLY A 119 -4.90 -9.47 -22.24
CA GLY A 119 -6.11 -8.82 -21.72
C GLY A 119 -7.05 -9.74 -20.95
N ARG A 120 -6.60 -10.93 -20.55
CA ARG A 120 -7.40 -11.88 -19.76
C ARG A 120 -7.18 -11.62 -18.26
N GLU A 121 -8.24 -11.73 -17.49
CA GLU A 121 -8.19 -11.61 -16.05
C GLU A 121 -7.38 -12.78 -15.44
N VAL A 122 -6.40 -12.47 -14.59
CA VAL A 122 -5.55 -13.46 -13.91
C VAL A 122 -6.02 -13.71 -12.46
N PRO A 123 -5.75 -14.90 -11.93
CA PRO A 123 -6.04 -15.22 -10.53
C PRO A 123 -5.27 -14.34 -9.55
N ARG A 124 -5.74 -14.33 -8.28
CA ARG A 124 -5.04 -13.69 -7.17
C ARG A 124 -3.60 -14.18 -7.06
N GLY A 125 -2.71 -13.29 -6.64
CA GLY A 125 -1.26 -13.54 -6.56
C GLY A 125 -0.52 -13.45 -7.89
N GLN A 126 -1.19 -13.49 -9.02
CA GLN A 126 -0.55 -13.30 -10.34
C GLN A 126 -0.46 -11.83 -10.70
N LYS A 127 0.66 -11.48 -11.36
CA LYS A 127 0.98 -10.12 -11.78
C LYS A 127 0.36 -9.81 -13.14
N GLY A 128 -0.06 -8.56 -13.33
CA GLY A 128 -0.57 -8.07 -14.59
C GLY A 128 -0.87 -6.57 -14.50
N GLU A 129 -1.51 -6.02 -15.55
CA GLU A 129 -1.97 -4.64 -15.56
C GLU A 129 -3.15 -4.46 -14.61
N ILE A 130 -3.08 -3.42 -13.78
CA ILE A 130 -4.20 -3.01 -12.93
C ILE A 130 -5.22 -2.26 -13.79
N VAL A 131 -6.46 -2.76 -13.85
CA VAL A 131 -7.57 -2.05 -14.48
C VAL A 131 -8.70 -1.84 -13.49
N VAL A 132 -9.35 -0.68 -13.57
CA VAL A 132 -10.40 -0.30 -12.62
C VAL A 132 -11.64 0.24 -13.33
N ARG A 133 -12.79 0.04 -12.70
CA ARG A 133 -14.09 0.55 -13.17
C ARG A 133 -14.89 1.03 -11.96
N GLY A 134 -15.50 2.22 -12.07
CA GLY A 134 -16.34 2.79 -11.04
C GLY A 134 -16.70 4.24 -11.34
N GLU A 135 -17.54 4.81 -10.49
CA GLU A 135 -17.99 6.20 -10.63
C GLU A 135 -16.86 7.23 -10.44
N ASN A 136 -15.76 6.82 -9.84
CA ASN A 136 -14.57 7.64 -9.65
C ASN A 136 -13.66 7.70 -10.89
N VAL A 137 -13.92 6.89 -11.92
CA VAL A 137 -13.16 6.93 -13.17
C VAL A 137 -13.55 8.17 -13.98
N MET A 138 -12.55 8.88 -14.50
CA MET A 138 -12.75 10.08 -15.30
C MET A 138 -13.66 9.85 -16.51
N ALA A 139 -14.38 10.87 -16.94
CA ALA A 139 -15.15 10.84 -18.18
C ALA A 139 -14.23 10.85 -19.43
N GLY A 140 -13.01 11.36 -19.31
CA GLY A 140 -12.00 11.40 -20.36
C GLY A 140 -11.05 12.59 -20.25
N TYR A 141 -10.06 12.61 -21.13
CA TYR A 141 -9.12 13.72 -21.23
C TYR A 141 -9.72 14.89 -22.02
N TRP A 142 -9.54 16.09 -21.52
CA TRP A 142 -10.06 17.30 -22.14
C TRP A 142 -9.53 17.48 -23.57
N LYS A 143 -10.45 17.59 -24.52
CA LYS A 143 -10.16 17.76 -25.96
C LYS A 143 -9.21 16.70 -26.56
N ASN A 144 -9.14 15.50 -25.94
CA ASN A 144 -8.29 14.42 -26.43
C ASN A 144 -9.05 13.07 -26.42
N PRO A 145 -10.01 12.89 -27.35
CA PRO A 145 -10.78 11.66 -27.41
C PRO A 145 -9.94 10.43 -27.78
N GLY A 146 -8.84 10.60 -28.54
CA GLY A 146 -7.93 9.51 -28.88
C GLY A 146 -7.27 8.93 -27.64
N ALA A 147 -6.61 9.76 -26.80
CA ALA A 147 -6.01 9.29 -25.57
C ALA A 147 -7.08 8.72 -24.59
N THR A 148 -8.30 9.28 -24.62
CA THR A 148 -9.39 8.75 -23.78
C THR A 148 -9.74 7.31 -24.20
N ALA A 149 -9.90 7.05 -25.50
CA ALA A 149 -10.24 5.73 -26.03
C ALA A 149 -9.11 4.71 -25.83
N GLU A 150 -7.85 5.15 -25.80
CA GLU A 150 -6.70 4.30 -25.46
C GLU A 150 -6.67 3.92 -23.97
N THR A 151 -7.08 4.84 -23.09
CA THR A 151 -6.97 4.68 -21.65
C THR A 151 -8.22 4.07 -21.02
N VAL A 152 -9.43 4.41 -21.51
CA VAL A 152 -10.68 3.85 -21.03
C VAL A 152 -11.27 2.97 -22.14
N ARG A 153 -11.29 1.64 -21.93
CA ARG A 153 -11.75 0.65 -22.88
C ARG A 153 -12.89 -0.18 -22.26
N ASP A 154 -14.01 -0.26 -22.91
CA ASP A 154 -15.19 -1.00 -22.45
C ASP A 154 -15.60 -0.66 -21.00
N GLY A 155 -15.43 0.62 -20.62
CA GLY A 155 -15.72 1.13 -19.29
C GLY A 155 -14.65 0.82 -18.23
N TRP A 156 -13.52 0.22 -18.61
CA TRP A 156 -12.38 -0.04 -17.74
C TRP A 156 -11.26 0.96 -18.01
N LEU A 157 -10.77 1.59 -16.94
CA LEU A 157 -9.57 2.41 -16.96
C LEU A 157 -8.33 1.51 -16.90
N HIS A 158 -7.54 1.51 -17.96
CA HIS A 158 -6.23 0.90 -18.03
C HIS A 158 -5.21 1.83 -17.39
N THR A 159 -4.73 1.47 -16.19
CA THR A 159 -3.87 2.38 -15.42
C THR A 159 -2.46 2.47 -15.96
N GLY A 160 -2.02 1.48 -16.72
CA GLY A 160 -0.64 1.31 -17.16
C GLY A 160 0.31 0.92 -16.01
N ASP A 161 -0.21 0.59 -14.84
CA ASP A 161 0.55 0.12 -13.70
C ASP A 161 0.44 -1.40 -13.57
N MET A 162 1.54 -2.04 -13.21
CA MET A 162 1.60 -3.47 -12.92
C MET A 162 1.38 -3.71 -11.43
N GLY A 163 0.62 -4.74 -11.11
CA GLY A 163 0.40 -5.16 -9.72
C GLY A 163 -0.24 -6.52 -9.61
N TYR A 164 -0.62 -6.88 -8.40
CA TYR A 164 -1.40 -8.08 -8.11
C TYR A 164 -2.25 -7.86 -6.86
N VAL A 165 -3.31 -8.64 -6.73
CA VAL A 165 -4.13 -8.71 -5.50
C VAL A 165 -3.78 -9.98 -4.76
N SER A 166 -3.44 -9.88 -3.48
CA SER A 166 -3.14 -11.05 -2.63
C SER A 166 -4.42 -11.81 -2.25
N GLU A 167 -4.25 -13.03 -1.71
CA GLU A 167 -5.36 -13.88 -1.27
C GLU A 167 -6.24 -13.23 -0.18
N ASP A 168 -5.69 -12.30 0.59
CA ASP A 168 -6.38 -11.56 1.64
C ASP A 168 -6.81 -10.14 1.22
N ASP A 169 -6.97 -9.90 -0.10
CA ASP A 169 -7.51 -8.70 -0.73
C ASP A 169 -6.64 -7.43 -0.63
N PHE A 170 -5.32 -7.56 -0.50
CA PHE A 170 -4.44 -6.40 -0.57
C PHE A 170 -3.88 -6.22 -1.97
N LEU A 171 -3.94 -4.98 -2.47
CA LEU A 171 -3.31 -4.59 -3.73
C LEU A 171 -1.82 -4.29 -3.50
N TYR A 172 -0.98 -4.89 -4.33
CA TYR A 172 0.45 -4.60 -4.42
C TYR A 172 0.75 -4.00 -5.78
N VAL A 173 1.14 -2.73 -5.81
CA VAL A 173 1.58 -2.04 -7.02
C VAL A 173 3.07 -2.25 -7.17
N LEU A 174 3.54 -2.63 -8.36
CA LEU A 174 4.94 -2.99 -8.61
C LEU A 174 5.67 -1.93 -9.43
N GLY A 175 4.95 -1.08 -10.15
CA GLY A 175 5.48 -0.03 -10.99
C GLY A 175 4.74 0.10 -12.32
N ARG A 176 5.32 0.82 -13.28
CA ARG A 176 4.72 1.00 -14.61
C ARG A 176 4.85 -0.28 -15.43
N PHE A 177 3.74 -0.72 -16.05
CA PHE A 177 3.66 -1.93 -16.85
C PHE A 177 4.72 -1.95 -17.97
N LYS A 178 4.79 -0.87 -18.77
CA LYS A 178 5.78 -0.75 -19.85
C LYS A 178 7.24 -0.69 -19.38
N SER A 179 7.50 -0.09 -18.21
CA SER A 179 8.86 0.03 -17.70
C SER A 179 9.43 -1.27 -17.16
N LEU A 180 8.58 -2.16 -16.67
CA LEU A 180 8.98 -3.46 -16.13
C LEU A 180 9.25 -4.50 -17.22
N LEU A 181 8.55 -4.41 -18.38
CA LEU A 181 8.79 -5.28 -19.52
C LEU A 181 10.13 -5.00 -20.24
N ILE A 182 10.66 -3.77 -20.12
CA ILE A 182 11.96 -3.40 -20.73
C ILE A 182 13.14 -3.86 -19.85
N ALA A 183 12.93 -4.12 -18.57
CA ALA A 183 13.95 -4.48 -17.60
C ALA A 183 14.13 -6.01 -17.41
N SER A 184 13.30 -6.82 -18.07
CA SER A 184 13.33 -8.28 -18.08
C SER A 184 13.96 -8.79 -19.36
#